data_82a0d91cc3d8adcc206ce4662ca099b1
#
_entry.id   82a0d91cc3d8adcc206ce4662ca099b1
#
_cell.length_a   1.000
_cell.length_b   1.000
_cell.length_c   1.000
_cell.angle_alpha   90.00
_cell.angle_beta   90.00
_cell.angle_gamma   90.00
#
_symmetry.space_group_name_H-M   'P 1'
#
loop_
_entity.id
_entity.type
_entity.pdbx_description
1 polymer ?
#
loop_
_entity_poly.entity_id
_entity_poly.type
_entity_poly.pdbx_seq_one_letter_code
_entity_poly.pdbx_strand_id
1 'polypeptide(L)'
;MSLPNLDRLVATKGTKLVNDTTEVTATIAGIFVLEDTVFNAIKVAGTDVKSTYITTPATAVKAGALITGQGVLFSGVDLTSGSVNLILG
;
A
#
# COMPACT_ATOMS: atom_id res chain seq x y z
N MET A 1 28.45 -3.44 -1.25
CA MET A 1 27.44 -3.34 -2.28
C MET A 1 26.09 -3.03 -1.65
N SER A 2 25.39 -2.08 -2.17
CA SER A 2 24.05 -1.80 -1.71
C SER A 2 23.09 -2.89 -2.14
N LEU A 3 21.97 -2.98 -1.47
CA LEU A 3 20.90 -3.89 -1.82
C LEU A 3 20.07 -3.22 -2.93
N PRO A 4 20.09 -3.72 -4.17
CA PRO A 4 19.45 -3.02 -5.29
C PRO A 4 17.96 -2.73 -5.04
N ASN A 5 17.26 -3.68 -4.41
CA ASN A 5 15.83 -3.48 -4.12
C ASN A 5 15.61 -2.40 -3.07
N LEU A 6 16.45 -2.35 -2.05
CA LEU A 6 16.35 -1.33 -1.03
C LEU A 6 16.66 0.05 -1.60
N ASP A 7 17.70 0.15 -2.45
CA ASP A 7 18.04 1.40 -3.12
C ASP A 7 16.89 1.92 -3.97
N ARG A 8 16.19 1.04 -4.68
CA ARG A 8 15.02 1.44 -5.46
C ARG A 8 13.90 1.96 -4.58
N LEU A 9 13.65 1.31 -3.46
CA LEU A 9 12.57 1.73 -2.55
C LEU A 9 12.84 3.12 -2.00
N VAL A 10 14.07 3.41 -1.60
CA VAL A 10 14.38 4.71 -0.99
C VAL A 10 14.68 5.78 -2.02
N ALA A 11 15.09 5.40 -3.24
CA ALA A 11 15.47 6.36 -4.27
C ALA A 11 14.32 6.79 -5.18
N THR A 12 13.13 6.20 -5.07
CA THR A 12 11.99 6.56 -5.91
C THR A 12 11.39 7.89 -5.48
N LYS A 13 10.20 7.90 -4.95
CA LYS A 13 9.49 9.13 -4.55
C LYS A 13 9.33 9.23 -3.04
N GLY A 14 10.03 8.37 -2.29
CA GLY A 14 9.91 8.33 -0.85
C GLY A 14 8.77 7.44 -0.39
N THR A 15 8.41 7.61 0.87
CA THR A 15 7.35 6.83 1.49
C THR A 15 6.39 7.75 2.24
N LYS A 16 5.17 7.25 2.49
CA LYS A 16 4.19 7.96 3.29
C LYS A 16 3.56 6.99 4.28
N LEU A 17 3.67 7.30 5.56
CA LEU A 17 3.03 6.54 6.61
C LEU A 17 1.55 6.91 6.69
N VAL A 18 0.68 5.91 6.64
CA VAL A 18 -0.75 6.10 6.85
C VAL A 18 -1.12 5.38 8.14
N ASN A 19 -1.52 6.13 9.14
CA ASN A 19 -1.87 5.59 10.45
C ASN A 19 -3.24 6.05 10.94
N ASP A 20 -4.10 6.45 10.01
CA ASP A 20 -5.48 6.84 10.30
C ASP A 20 -6.41 6.35 9.21
N THR A 21 -7.67 6.73 9.26
CA THR A 21 -8.69 6.28 8.32
C THR A 21 -8.98 7.30 7.21
N THR A 22 -8.13 8.29 7.06
CA THR A 22 -8.26 9.28 5.98
C THR A 22 -7.72 8.70 4.69
N GLU A 23 -8.48 8.80 3.62
CA GLU A 23 -8.03 8.34 2.30
C GLU A 23 -6.83 9.14 1.83
N VAL A 24 -5.82 8.43 1.32
CA VAL A 24 -4.64 9.03 0.72
C VAL A 24 -4.70 8.82 -0.78
N THR A 25 -4.62 9.92 -1.54
CA THR A 25 -4.53 9.89 -3.00
C THR A 25 -3.11 10.25 -3.39
N ALA A 26 -2.42 9.34 -4.06
CA ALA A 26 -1.03 9.51 -4.48
C ALA A 26 -0.70 8.46 -5.54
N THR A 27 0.48 8.57 -6.15
CA THR A 27 1.00 7.53 -7.01
C THR A 27 1.80 6.56 -6.15
N ILE A 28 1.32 5.33 -6.00
CA ILE A 28 1.82 4.38 -5.01
C ILE A 28 2.34 3.14 -5.73
N ALA A 29 3.61 2.83 -5.50
CA ALA A 29 4.25 1.64 -6.08
C ALA A 29 4.06 0.40 -5.22
N GLY A 30 3.87 0.56 -3.92
CA GLY A 30 3.67 -0.57 -3.02
C GLY A 30 3.11 -0.14 -1.68
N ILE A 31 2.56 -1.11 -0.96
CA ILE A 31 1.96 -0.90 0.36
C ILE A 31 2.60 -1.91 1.30
N PHE A 32 3.32 -1.41 2.31
CA PHE A 32 3.91 -2.26 3.34
C PHE A 32 3.08 -2.17 4.61
N VAL A 33 2.56 -3.30 5.06
CA VAL A 33 1.64 -3.37 6.20
C VAL A 33 2.45 -3.41 7.49
N LEU A 34 2.28 -2.41 8.34
CA LEU A 34 3.06 -2.24 9.57
C LEU A 34 2.42 -2.96 10.76
N GLU A 35 1.10 -3.04 10.78
CA GLU A 35 0.34 -3.79 11.78
C GLU A 35 -0.86 -4.41 11.10
N ASP A 36 -1.59 -5.28 11.78
CA ASP A 36 -2.76 -5.91 11.18
C ASP A 36 -3.73 -4.83 10.70
N THR A 37 -4.03 -4.83 9.42
CA THR A 37 -4.72 -3.73 8.75
C THR A 37 -5.91 -4.24 7.95
N VAL A 38 -7.05 -3.57 8.10
CA VAL A 38 -8.22 -3.77 7.25
C VAL A 38 -8.28 -2.61 6.26
N PHE A 39 -8.27 -2.93 4.98
CA PHE A 39 -8.36 -1.92 3.92
C PHE A 39 -9.82 -1.65 3.58
N ASN A 40 -10.20 -0.39 3.51
CA ASN A 40 -11.49 0.02 2.98
C ASN A 40 -11.44 0.12 1.46
N ALA A 41 -10.34 0.59 0.91
CA ALA A 41 -10.15 0.66 -0.54
C ALA A 41 -8.65 0.64 -0.88
N ILE A 42 -8.32 -0.03 -1.99
CA ILE A 42 -7.05 0.11 -2.70
C ILE A 42 -7.43 0.44 -4.14
N LYS A 43 -7.02 1.61 -4.62
CA LYS A 43 -7.51 2.12 -5.90
C LYS A 43 -6.44 2.08 -6.98
N VAL A 44 -6.88 1.77 -8.19
CA VAL A 44 -6.09 1.93 -9.42
C VAL A 44 -6.91 2.80 -10.36
N ALA A 45 -6.34 3.91 -10.83
CA ALA A 45 -7.05 4.87 -11.68
C ALA A 45 -8.41 5.29 -11.08
N GLY A 46 -8.45 5.45 -9.75
CA GLY A 46 -9.64 5.89 -9.04
C GLY A 46 -10.68 4.81 -8.75
N THR A 47 -10.45 3.58 -9.18
CA THR A 47 -11.38 2.47 -8.97
C THR A 47 -10.86 1.54 -7.87
N ASP A 48 -11.71 1.18 -6.90
CA ASP A 48 -11.34 0.25 -5.84
C ASP A 48 -11.14 -1.16 -6.42
N VAL A 49 -9.94 -1.69 -6.18
CA VAL A 49 -9.55 -3.03 -6.65
C VAL A 49 -9.01 -3.88 -5.50
N LYS A 50 -9.38 -3.58 -4.26
CA LYS A 50 -8.80 -4.30 -3.11
C LYS A 50 -9.01 -5.81 -3.20
N SER A 51 -10.13 -6.26 -3.74
CA SER A 51 -10.40 -7.68 -3.87
C SER A 51 -9.53 -8.38 -4.92
N THR A 52 -8.87 -7.62 -5.81
CA THR A 52 -7.88 -8.17 -6.73
C THR A 52 -6.61 -8.57 -6.01
N TYR A 53 -6.23 -7.82 -4.98
CA TYR A 53 -4.96 -8.00 -4.27
C TYR A 53 -5.13 -8.69 -2.93
N ILE A 54 -6.33 -8.74 -2.38
CA ILE A 54 -6.63 -9.36 -1.09
C ILE A 54 -7.80 -10.30 -1.27
N THR A 55 -7.57 -11.60 -1.06
CA THR A 55 -8.59 -12.63 -1.28
C THR A 55 -9.81 -12.42 -0.38
N THR A 56 -9.57 -12.03 0.88
CA THR A 56 -10.66 -11.79 1.84
C THR A 56 -10.47 -10.40 2.43
N PRO A 57 -10.95 -9.34 1.73
CA PRO A 57 -10.66 -7.96 2.15
C PRO A 57 -11.20 -7.56 3.52
N ALA A 58 -12.26 -8.24 3.99
CA ALA A 58 -12.83 -7.95 5.31
C ALA A 58 -11.95 -8.46 6.46
N THR A 59 -11.03 -9.37 6.18
CA THR A 59 -10.09 -9.91 7.17
C THR A 59 -8.84 -9.05 7.19
N ALA A 60 -8.31 -8.78 8.39
CA ALA A 60 -7.11 -7.97 8.53
C ALA A 60 -5.92 -8.62 7.80
N VAL A 61 -5.20 -7.81 7.05
CA VAL A 61 -3.92 -8.20 6.44
C VAL A 61 -2.85 -8.13 7.52
N LYS A 62 -2.07 -9.18 7.65
CA LYS A 62 -1.08 -9.29 8.72
C LYS A 62 0.08 -8.34 8.53
N ALA A 63 0.62 -7.86 9.65
CA ALA A 63 1.83 -7.06 9.66
C ALA A 63 2.96 -7.77 8.89
N GLY A 64 3.74 -7.00 8.14
CA GLY A 64 4.85 -7.51 7.34
C GLY A 64 4.47 -7.86 5.90
N ALA A 65 3.19 -7.82 5.54
CA ALA A 65 2.79 -8.06 4.15
C ALA A 65 3.18 -6.89 3.26
N LEU A 66 3.52 -7.20 2.01
CA LEU A 66 3.80 -6.21 0.99
C LEU A 66 2.84 -6.43 -0.18
N ILE A 67 2.11 -5.39 -0.55
CA ILE A 67 1.15 -5.43 -1.65
C ILE A 67 1.70 -4.58 -2.79
N THR A 68 1.92 -5.21 -3.93
CA THR A 68 2.38 -4.52 -5.13
C THR A 68 1.56 -4.94 -6.33
N GLY A 69 1.49 -4.08 -7.33
CA GLY A 69 0.77 -4.36 -8.57
C GLY A 69 1.66 -4.84 -9.71
N GLN A 70 2.97 -5.02 -9.49
CA GLN A 70 3.93 -5.45 -10.50
C GLN A 70 3.84 -4.64 -11.80
N GLY A 71 4.10 -3.34 -11.70
CA GLY A 71 4.03 -2.44 -12.83
C GLY A 71 2.73 -1.66 -12.91
N VAL A 72 1.75 -2.01 -12.09
CA VAL A 72 0.54 -1.21 -11.93
C VAL A 72 0.73 -0.34 -10.69
N LEU A 73 0.54 0.97 -10.85
CA LEU A 73 0.63 1.90 -9.74
C LEU A 73 -0.76 2.09 -9.12
N PHE A 74 -0.81 2.09 -7.78
CA PHE A 74 -2.06 2.41 -7.10
C PHE A 74 -2.25 3.92 -7.08
N SER A 75 -3.50 4.35 -7.09
CA SER A 75 -3.86 5.77 -7.07
C SER A 75 -4.40 6.23 -5.72
N GLY A 76 -4.74 5.33 -4.83
CA GLY A 76 -5.26 5.69 -3.52
C GLY A 76 -5.35 4.50 -2.58
N VAL A 77 -5.29 4.78 -1.29
CA VAL A 77 -5.44 3.79 -0.23
C VAL A 77 -6.28 4.40 0.88
N ASP A 78 -7.24 3.63 1.36
CA ASP A 78 -8.12 4.00 2.46
C ASP A 78 -8.18 2.83 3.45
N LEU A 79 -7.91 3.11 4.72
CA LEU A 79 -7.89 2.09 5.76
C LEU A 79 -9.15 2.17 6.61
N THR A 80 -9.70 1.00 6.98
CA THR A 80 -10.69 0.89 8.04
C THR A 80 -10.01 0.84 9.40
N SER A 81 -8.86 0.20 9.49
CA SER A 81 -8.06 0.11 10.71
C SER A 81 -6.62 -0.26 10.36
N GLY A 82 -5.72 -0.04 11.30
CA GLY A 82 -4.31 -0.41 11.15
C GLY A 82 -3.44 0.73 10.66
N SER A 83 -2.25 0.38 10.20
CA SER A 83 -1.30 1.34 9.62
C SER A 83 -0.43 0.69 8.57
N VAL A 84 -0.08 1.47 7.56
CA VAL A 84 0.74 1.02 6.43
C VAL A 84 1.74 2.09 6.06
N ASN A 85 2.80 1.67 5.38
CA ASN A 85 3.77 2.58 4.79
C ASN A 85 3.62 2.47 3.27
N LEU A 86 3.27 3.57 2.63
CA LEU A 86 3.10 3.63 1.17
C LEU A 86 4.45 3.93 0.54
N ILE A 87 4.84 3.10 -0.43
CA ILE A 87 6.03 3.34 -1.23
C ILE A 87 5.59 4.10 -2.47
N LEU A 88 5.99 5.37 -2.56
CA LEU A 88 5.53 6.25 -3.62
C LEU A 88 6.32 6.00 -4.90
N GLY A 89 5.64 6.05 -6.01
CA GLY A 89 6.24 5.73 -7.30
C GLY A 89 6.20 6.79 -8.37
#